data_b9851aa90a748ffebe19d24308b839e0
#
_entry.id   b9851aa90a748ffebe19d24308b839e0
#
_cell.length_a   1.000
_cell.length_b   1.000
_cell.length_c   1.000
_cell.angle_alpha   90.00
_cell.angle_beta   90.00
_cell.angle_gamma   90.00
#
_symmetry.space_group_name_H-M   'P 1'
#
loop_
_entity.id
_entity.type
_entity.pdbx_description
1 polymer ?
#
loop_
_entity_poly.entity_id
_entity_poly.type
_entity_poly.pdbx_seq_one_letter_code
_entity_poly.pdbx_strand_id
1 'polypeptide(L)'
;MDLATALNIATTSAVVGGVIFGAWQIRVATRARETQISLQLIEMLQTRDLMEGLSWLHELPEGLSWKELQSQLGERWVSAFAAINALDGLGILVYRCEVSLRLADDFFHHAVFEVWRKSRTAILERRNMQDMAGRETGFQFLEWLAESQAAFRETQRKRGAYPLSKRSAAAPPL
;
A
#
# COMPACT_ATOMS: atom_id res chain seq x y z
N MET A 1 26.29 52.68 13.83
CA MET A 1 25.84 51.59 12.92
C MET A 1 25.20 52.29 11.75
N ASP A 2 25.78 52.10 10.55
CA ASP A 2 25.27 52.77 9.36
C ASP A 2 23.89 52.25 8.95
N LEU A 3 23.01 53.10 8.50
CA LEU A 3 21.66 52.76 8.04
C LEU A 3 21.68 51.63 7.03
N ALA A 4 22.67 51.61 6.12
CA ALA A 4 22.88 50.58 5.12
C ALA A 4 23.15 49.21 5.75
N THR A 5 23.96 49.15 6.83
CA THR A 5 24.25 47.91 7.56
C THR A 5 23.02 47.37 8.26
N ALA A 6 22.22 48.23 8.88
CA ALA A 6 20.96 47.85 9.53
C ALA A 6 19.95 47.31 8.52
N LEU A 7 19.84 47.90 7.37
CA LEU A 7 18.94 47.47 6.27
C LEU A 7 19.36 46.10 5.72
N ASN A 8 20.67 45.87 5.52
CA ASN A 8 21.20 44.60 5.04
C ASN A 8 20.95 43.47 6.06
N ILE A 9 21.15 43.73 7.36
CA ILE A 9 20.85 42.74 8.40
C ILE A 9 19.36 42.39 8.42
N ALA A 10 18.49 43.38 8.36
CA ALA A 10 17.04 43.18 8.33
C ALA A 10 16.61 42.36 7.11
N THR A 11 17.12 42.69 5.93
CA THR A 11 16.80 41.97 4.68
C THR A 11 17.29 40.52 4.73
N THR A 12 18.53 40.29 5.19
CA THR A 12 19.09 38.94 5.32
C THR A 12 18.31 38.12 6.32
N SER A 13 17.95 38.70 7.46
CA SER A 13 17.14 38.03 8.48
C SER A 13 15.73 37.67 7.96
N ALA A 14 15.10 38.55 7.18
CA ALA A 14 13.80 38.28 6.56
C ALA A 14 13.87 37.13 5.56
N VAL A 15 14.93 37.07 4.74
CA VAL A 15 15.13 35.99 3.77
C VAL A 15 15.36 34.65 4.48
N VAL A 16 16.24 34.61 5.47
CA VAL A 16 16.49 33.39 6.26
C VAL A 16 15.23 32.92 6.98
N GLY A 17 14.51 33.84 7.61
CA GLY A 17 13.22 33.53 8.26
C GLY A 17 12.19 32.99 7.27
N GLY A 18 12.10 33.56 6.10
CA GLY A 18 11.21 33.11 5.02
C GLY A 18 11.54 31.69 4.54
N VAL A 19 12.82 31.35 4.37
CA VAL A 19 13.27 30.01 3.99
C VAL A 19 12.93 28.98 5.06
N ILE A 20 13.22 29.29 6.34
CA ILE A 20 12.91 28.40 7.46
C ILE A 20 11.40 28.18 7.58
N PHE A 21 10.61 29.24 7.46
CA PHE A 21 9.15 29.17 7.51
C PHE A 21 8.58 28.36 6.33
N GLY A 22 9.09 28.57 5.11
CA GLY A 22 8.71 27.80 3.94
C GLY A 22 9.02 26.31 4.10
N ALA A 23 10.20 25.95 4.61
CA ALA A 23 10.58 24.58 4.88
C ALA A 23 9.67 23.93 5.96
N TRP A 24 9.29 24.70 6.98
CA TRP A 24 8.36 24.24 7.99
C TRP A 24 6.96 24.02 7.42
N GLN A 25 6.45 24.93 6.61
CA GLN A 25 5.14 24.78 5.94
C GLN A 25 5.09 23.52 5.05
N ILE A 26 6.16 23.26 4.28
CA ILE A 26 6.24 22.04 3.46
C ILE A 26 6.13 20.78 4.34
N ARG A 27 6.85 20.74 5.47
CA ARG A 27 6.78 19.60 6.39
C ARG A 27 5.37 19.40 6.98
N VAL A 28 4.70 20.49 7.36
CA VAL A 28 3.34 20.42 7.88
C VAL A 28 2.37 19.92 6.82
N ALA A 29 2.47 20.45 5.59
CA ALA A 29 1.63 20.02 4.46
C ALA A 29 1.85 18.54 4.11
N THR A 30 3.10 18.07 4.12
CA THR A 30 3.42 16.65 3.86
C THR A 30 2.78 15.73 4.91
N ARG A 31 2.90 16.08 6.20
CA ARG A 31 2.27 15.30 7.28
C ARG A 31 0.73 15.28 7.19
N ALA A 32 0.13 16.42 6.87
CA ALA A 32 -1.32 16.49 6.67
C ALA A 32 -1.78 15.58 5.52
N ARG A 33 -1.03 15.55 4.41
CA ARG A 33 -1.28 14.67 3.27
C ARG A 33 -1.16 13.20 3.64
N GLU A 34 -0.12 12.79 4.38
CA GLU A 34 0.04 11.41 4.85
C GLU A 34 -1.13 10.97 5.72
N THR A 35 -1.59 11.84 6.63
CA THR A 35 -2.75 11.55 7.47
C THR A 35 -4.03 11.39 6.64
N GLN A 36 -4.24 12.24 5.65
CA GLN A 36 -5.40 12.16 4.76
C GLN A 36 -5.39 10.86 3.96
N ILE A 37 -4.25 10.48 3.40
CA ILE A 37 -4.09 9.20 2.66
C ILE A 37 -4.38 8.02 3.60
N SER A 38 -3.88 8.05 4.84
CA SER A 38 -4.13 6.99 5.82
C SER A 38 -5.63 6.82 6.10
N LEU A 39 -6.36 7.92 6.25
CA LEU A 39 -7.82 7.89 6.46
C LEU A 39 -8.55 7.31 5.23
N GLN A 40 -8.16 7.70 4.03
CA GLN A 40 -8.74 7.15 2.79
C GLN A 40 -8.49 5.65 2.65
N LEU A 41 -7.30 5.17 3.01
CA LEU A 41 -6.99 3.74 3.01
C LEU A 41 -7.81 2.96 4.05
N ILE A 42 -8.04 3.53 5.23
CA ILE A 42 -8.91 2.93 6.25
C ILE A 42 -10.35 2.88 5.74
N GLU A 43 -10.84 3.95 5.14
CA GLU A 43 -12.18 4.02 4.56
C GLU A 43 -12.36 2.98 3.45
N MET A 44 -11.36 2.82 2.58
CA MET A 44 -11.34 1.78 1.55
C MET A 44 -11.43 0.37 2.15
N LEU A 45 -10.69 0.09 3.23
CA LEU A 45 -10.76 -1.20 3.94
C LEU A 45 -12.14 -1.49 4.54
N GLN A 46 -12.91 -0.46 4.87
CA GLN A 46 -14.23 -0.60 5.48
C GLN A 46 -15.36 -0.72 4.45
N THR A 47 -15.05 -0.65 3.16
CA THR A 47 -16.06 -0.87 2.13
C THR A 47 -16.55 -2.33 2.17
N ARG A 48 -17.88 -2.50 2.18
CA ARG A 48 -18.51 -3.81 2.25
C ARG A 48 -18.03 -4.71 1.13
N ASP A 49 -17.99 -4.19 -0.10
CA ASP A 49 -17.61 -4.95 -1.29
C ASP A 49 -16.19 -5.50 -1.20
N LEU A 50 -15.25 -4.69 -0.68
CA LEU A 50 -13.86 -5.15 -0.49
C LEU A 50 -13.80 -6.26 0.58
N MET A 51 -14.45 -6.05 1.71
CA MET A 51 -14.44 -7.03 2.81
C MET A 51 -15.11 -8.34 2.41
N GLU A 52 -16.24 -8.30 1.71
CA GLU A 52 -16.90 -9.49 1.18
C GLU A 52 -16.02 -10.20 0.16
N GLY A 53 -15.43 -9.46 -0.79
CA GLY A 53 -14.53 -10.02 -1.80
C GLY A 53 -13.30 -10.69 -1.18
N LEU A 54 -12.67 -10.08 -0.18
CA LEU A 54 -11.54 -10.65 0.56
C LEU A 54 -11.93 -11.91 1.32
N SER A 55 -13.11 -11.93 1.96
CA SER A 55 -13.63 -13.11 2.68
C SER A 55 -13.82 -14.29 1.74
N TRP A 56 -14.45 -14.06 0.58
CA TRP A 56 -14.65 -15.13 -0.40
C TRP A 56 -13.34 -15.67 -0.96
N LEU A 57 -12.36 -14.81 -1.25
CA LEU A 57 -11.05 -15.23 -1.73
C LEU A 57 -10.30 -16.04 -0.67
N HIS A 58 -10.45 -15.70 0.60
CA HIS A 58 -9.79 -16.42 1.71
C HIS A 58 -10.27 -17.87 1.83
N GLU A 59 -11.55 -18.14 1.59
CA GLU A 59 -12.14 -19.48 1.68
C GLU A 59 -11.69 -20.43 0.57
N LEU A 60 -11.16 -19.90 -0.54
CA LEU A 60 -10.78 -20.71 -1.70
C LEU A 60 -9.48 -21.49 -1.46
N PRO A 61 -9.32 -22.68 -2.07
CA PRO A 61 -8.04 -23.35 -2.15
C PRO A 61 -7.04 -22.57 -3.02
N GLU A 62 -5.76 -22.89 -2.86
CA GLU A 62 -4.71 -22.34 -3.70
C GLU A 62 -4.60 -23.12 -5.01
N GLY A 63 -3.98 -22.47 -6.02
CA GLY A 63 -3.62 -23.16 -7.28
C GLY A 63 -4.77 -23.32 -8.26
N LEU A 64 -5.90 -22.69 -8.04
CA LEU A 64 -7.03 -22.73 -8.98
C LEU A 64 -6.67 -22.07 -10.31
N SER A 65 -7.11 -22.67 -11.40
CA SER A 65 -7.14 -22.05 -12.72
C SER A 65 -8.15 -20.89 -12.76
N TRP A 66 -8.06 -20.05 -13.79
CA TRP A 66 -9.00 -18.93 -13.94
C TRP A 66 -10.47 -19.38 -14.03
N LYS A 67 -10.73 -20.48 -14.75
CA LYS A 67 -12.08 -21.04 -14.89
C LYS A 67 -12.61 -21.64 -13.60
N GLU A 68 -11.76 -22.36 -12.87
CA GLU A 68 -12.11 -22.94 -11.57
C GLU A 68 -12.41 -21.84 -10.55
N LEU A 69 -11.59 -20.78 -10.50
CA LEU A 69 -11.80 -19.62 -9.65
C LEU A 69 -13.16 -18.98 -9.89
N GLN A 70 -13.52 -18.75 -11.17
CA GLN A 70 -14.83 -18.22 -11.53
C GLN A 70 -15.98 -19.17 -11.18
N SER A 71 -15.79 -20.47 -11.43
CA SER A 71 -16.80 -21.49 -11.16
C SER A 71 -17.10 -21.63 -9.67
N GLN A 72 -16.06 -21.64 -8.83
CA GLN A 72 -16.23 -21.77 -7.38
C GLN A 72 -16.85 -20.52 -6.74
N LEU A 73 -16.53 -19.35 -7.23
CA LEU A 73 -17.10 -18.09 -6.74
C LEU A 73 -18.55 -17.87 -7.24
N GLY A 74 -18.87 -18.31 -8.45
CA GLY A 74 -20.22 -18.11 -9.02
C GLY A 74 -20.67 -16.65 -8.96
N GLU A 75 -21.79 -16.38 -8.31
CA GLU A 75 -22.35 -15.02 -8.15
C GLU A 75 -21.43 -14.09 -7.32
N ARG A 76 -20.57 -14.65 -6.46
CA ARG A 76 -19.61 -13.92 -5.63
C ARG A 76 -18.38 -13.43 -6.41
N TRP A 77 -18.26 -13.86 -7.68
CA TRP A 77 -17.16 -13.50 -8.57
C TRP A 77 -16.97 -11.99 -8.68
N VAL A 78 -18.05 -11.22 -8.78
CA VAL A 78 -17.97 -9.77 -8.97
C VAL A 78 -17.28 -9.10 -7.78
N SER A 79 -17.67 -9.43 -6.55
CA SER A 79 -17.07 -8.87 -5.34
C SER A 79 -15.61 -9.33 -5.17
N ALA A 80 -15.32 -10.61 -5.42
CA ALA A 80 -13.95 -11.14 -5.36
C ALA A 80 -13.04 -10.48 -6.40
N PHE A 81 -13.53 -10.30 -7.63
CA PHE A 81 -12.79 -9.64 -8.69
C PHE A 81 -12.59 -8.15 -8.40
N ALA A 82 -13.58 -7.47 -7.81
CA ALA A 82 -13.45 -6.09 -7.35
C ALA A 82 -12.35 -5.96 -6.29
N ALA A 83 -12.24 -6.91 -5.36
CA ALA A 83 -11.18 -6.91 -4.36
C ALA A 83 -9.78 -7.08 -4.98
N ILE A 84 -9.63 -7.98 -5.97
CA ILE A 84 -8.36 -8.15 -6.70
C ILE A 84 -7.98 -6.84 -7.42
N ASN A 85 -8.94 -6.20 -8.12
CA ASN A 85 -8.71 -4.93 -8.82
C ASN A 85 -8.37 -3.79 -7.86
N ALA A 86 -9.02 -3.73 -6.70
CA ALA A 86 -8.74 -2.70 -5.70
C ALA A 86 -7.31 -2.80 -5.17
N LEU A 87 -6.82 -4.02 -4.91
CA LEU A 87 -5.44 -4.23 -4.47
C LEU A 87 -4.42 -4.01 -5.59
N ASP A 88 -4.76 -4.32 -6.84
CA ASP A 88 -3.91 -3.95 -7.99
C ASP A 88 -3.84 -2.42 -8.14
N GLY A 89 -4.97 -1.73 -7.98
CA GLY A 89 -5.02 -0.26 -7.92
C GLY A 89 -4.16 0.33 -6.80
N LEU A 90 -4.18 -0.27 -5.60
CA LEU A 90 -3.27 0.10 -4.51
C LEU A 90 -1.80 -0.07 -4.95
N GLY A 91 -1.48 -1.16 -5.63
CA GLY A 91 -0.15 -1.39 -6.21
C GLY A 91 0.28 -0.27 -7.15
N ILE A 92 -0.62 0.23 -8.01
CA ILE A 92 -0.36 1.39 -8.88
C ILE A 92 -0.03 2.64 -8.06
N LEU A 93 -0.80 2.93 -7.01
CA LEU A 93 -0.57 4.12 -6.16
C LEU A 93 0.78 4.04 -5.45
N VAL A 94 1.16 2.86 -4.97
CA VAL A 94 2.47 2.64 -4.35
C VAL A 94 3.60 2.76 -5.38
N TYR A 95 3.43 2.18 -6.57
CA TYR A 95 4.41 2.26 -7.65
C TYR A 95 4.66 3.71 -8.09
N ARG A 96 3.62 4.55 -8.12
CA ARG A 96 3.71 5.98 -8.43
C ARG A 96 4.21 6.83 -7.26
N CYS A 97 4.54 6.22 -6.13
CA CYS A 97 4.95 6.93 -4.91
C CYS A 97 3.87 7.90 -4.37
N GLU A 98 2.60 7.69 -4.72
CA GLU A 98 1.46 8.43 -4.16
C GLU A 98 1.11 7.92 -2.77
N VAL A 99 1.29 6.63 -2.54
CA VAL A 99 1.19 5.95 -1.25
C VAL A 99 2.55 5.33 -0.92
N SER A 100 3.03 5.49 0.32
CA SER A 100 4.28 4.86 0.71
C SER A 100 4.11 3.33 0.87
N LEU A 101 5.12 2.55 0.45
CA LEU A 101 5.11 1.10 0.62
C LEU A 101 4.90 0.69 2.09
N ARG A 102 5.48 1.45 3.02
CA ARG A 102 5.31 1.22 4.45
C ARG A 102 3.84 1.34 4.87
N LEU A 103 3.16 2.38 4.42
CA LEU A 103 1.75 2.60 4.75
C LEU A 103 0.87 1.49 4.16
N ALA A 104 1.12 1.12 2.90
CA ALA A 104 0.42 0.00 2.26
C ALA A 104 0.69 -1.33 2.99
N ASP A 105 1.91 -1.55 3.50
CA ASP A 105 2.25 -2.75 4.27
C ASP A 105 1.56 -2.77 5.64
N ASP A 106 1.52 -1.63 6.33
CA ASP A 106 0.90 -1.53 7.64
C ASP A 106 -0.61 -1.84 7.61
N PHE A 107 -1.31 -1.46 6.53
CA PHE A 107 -2.77 -1.67 6.42
C PHE A 107 -3.17 -2.90 5.61
N PHE A 108 -2.46 -3.24 4.55
CA PHE A 108 -2.92 -4.20 3.54
C PHE A 108 -2.06 -5.44 3.38
N HIS A 109 -0.96 -5.59 4.15
CA HIS A 109 -0.06 -6.71 3.95
C HIS A 109 -0.77 -8.07 3.91
N HIS A 110 -1.62 -8.34 4.88
CA HIS A 110 -2.32 -9.62 4.96
C HIS A 110 -3.25 -9.81 3.77
N ALA A 111 -4.02 -8.78 3.40
CA ALA A 111 -4.93 -8.83 2.27
C ALA A 111 -4.19 -9.04 0.95
N VAL A 112 -3.13 -8.27 0.70
CA VAL A 112 -2.30 -8.40 -0.51
C VAL A 112 -1.67 -9.78 -0.60
N PHE A 113 -1.07 -10.27 0.49
CA PHE A 113 -0.43 -11.57 0.53
C PHE A 113 -1.42 -12.71 0.28
N GLU A 114 -2.57 -12.72 0.97
CA GLU A 114 -3.58 -13.76 0.83
C GLU A 114 -4.22 -13.74 -0.55
N VAL A 115 -4.62 -12.57 -1.05
CA VAL A 115 -5.22 -12.46 -2.38
C VAL A 115 -4.24 -12.90 -3.46
N TRP A 116 -2.97 -12.46 -3.40
CA TRP A 116 -1.95 -12.90 -4.34
C TRP A 116 -1.75 -14.41 -4.29
N ARG A 117 -1.59 -14.99 -3.10
CA ARG A 117 -1.40 -16.42 -2.89
C ARG A 117 -2.54 -17.25 -3.49
N LYS A 118 -3.79 -16.81 -3.31
CA LYS A 118 -4.98 -17.50 -3.80
C LYS A 118 -5.24 -17.33 -5.29
N SER A 119 -4.93 -16.17 -5.84
CA SER A 119 -5.25 -15.84 -7.24
C SER A 119 -4.07 -15.98 -8.21
N ARG A 120 -2.83 -16.15 -7.71
CA ARG A 120 -1.60 -16.17 -8.53
C ARG A 120 -1.71 -17.09 -9.74
N THR A 121 -2.08 -18.36 -9.53
CA THR A 121 -2.14 -19.36 -10.61
C THR A 121 -3.14 -18.92 -11.69
N ALA A 122 -4.32 -18.48 -11.28
CA ALA A 122 -5.37 -18.00 -12.18
C ALA A 122 -4.91 -16.76 -12.98
N ILE A 123 -4.25 -15.81 -12.32
CA ILE A 123 -3.75 -14.58 -12.93
C ILE A 123 -2.66 -14.90 -13.96
N LEU A 124 -1.69 -15.75 -13.61
CA LEU A 124 -0.60 -16.13 -14.50
C LEU A 124 -1.11 -16.94 -15.70
N GLU A 125 -2.05 -17.87 -15.50
CA GLU A 125 -2.73 -18.59 -16.58
C GLU A 125 -3.41 -17.61 -17.56
N ARG A 126 -4.15 -16.64 -17.01
CA ARG A 126 -4.87 -15.64 -17.81
C ARG A 126 -3.93 -14.76 -18.64
N ARG A 127 -2.77 -14.39 -18.12
CA ARG A 127 -1.74 -13.64 -18.87
C ARG A 127 -1.18 -14.45 -20.05
N ASN A 128 -1.03 -15.77 -19.87
CA ASN A 128 -0.47 -16.65 -20.88
C ASN A 128 -1.48 -17.06 -21.97
N MET A 129 -2.76 -16.75 -21.81
CA MET A 129 -3.77 -17.00 -22.84
C MET A 129 -3.55 -16.02 -24.01
N GLN A 130 -3.02 -16.55 -25.13
CA GLN A 130 -2.57 -15.78 -26.31
C GLN A 130 -3.65 -14.93 -27.02
N ASP A 131 -4.92 -15.12 -26.71
CA ASP A 131 -6.05 -14.44 -27.38
C ASP A 131 -6.36 -13.03 -26.84
N MET A 132 -5.52 -12.48 -25.94
CA MET A 132 -5.85 -11.25 -25.23
C MET A 132 -4.77 -10.18 -25.39
N ALA A 133 -4.58 -9.69 -26.64
CA ALA A 133 -3.74 -8.50 -26.88
C ALA A 133 -4.05 -7.38 -25.88
N GLY A 134 -3.04 -6.96 -25.11
CA GLY A 134 -3.15 -5.91 -24.08
C GLY A 134 -3.48 -6.38 -22.66
N ARG A 135 -3.65 -7.69 -22.39
CA ARG A 135 -3.86 -8.24 -21.03
C ARG A 135 -2.63 -8.93 -20.43
N GLU A 136 -1.51 -8.92 -21.12
CA GLU A 136 -0.23 -9.46 -20.66
C GLU A 136 0.22 -8.86 -19.32
N THR A 137 -0.24 -7.64 -19.03
CA THR A 137 0.09 -6.90 -17.82
C THR A 137 -1.02 -6.94 -16.75
N GLY A 138 -2.07 -7.76 -16.93
CA GLY A 138 -3.18 -7.83 -15.98
C GLY A 138 -2.71 -8.19 -14.57
N PHE A 139 -3.06 -7.35 -13.59
CA PHE A 139 -2.70 -7.50 -12.17
C PHE A 139 -1.19 -7.55 -11.88
N GLN A 140 -0.37 -6.92 -12.73
CA GLN A 140 1.07 -6.86 -12.53
C GLN A 140 1.46 -6.06 -11.29
N PHE A 141 0.65 -5.08 -10.92
CA PHE A 141 0.91 -4.24 -9.74
C PHE A 141 0.54 -4.93 -8.43
N LEU A 142 -0.43 -5.84 -8.43
CA LEU A 142 -0.71 -6.72 -7.29
C LEU A 142 0.46 -7.67 -7.04
N GLU A 143 1.00 -8.31 -8.09
CA GLU A 143 2.19 -9.15 -8.01
C GLU A 143 3.38 -8.37 -7.46
N TRP A 144 3.71 -7.25 -8.11
CA TRP A 144 4.79 -6.36 -7.70
C TRP A 144 4.64 -5.87 -6.26
N LEU A 145 3.42 -5.52 -5.84
CA LEU A 145 3.14 -5.08 -4.47
C LEU A 145 3.38 -6.19 -3.46
N ALA A 146 2.90 -7.42 -3.75
CA ALA A 146 3.10 -8.58 -2.89
C ALA A 146 4.60 -8.89 -2.70
N GLU A 147 5.37 -8.89 -3.79
CA GLU A 147 6.82 -9.10 -3.75
C GLU A 147 7.56 -7.99 -3.02
N SER A 148 7.18 -6.73 -3.27
CA SER A 148 7.77 -5.56 -2.64
C SER A 148 7.52 -5.54 -1.12
N GLN A 149 6.32 -5.88 -0.67
CA GLN A 149 6.00 -6.01 0.74
C GLN A 149 6.77 -7.16 1.41
N ALA A 150 6.91 -8.31 0.74
CA ALA A 150 7.70 -9.43 1.24
C ALA A 150 9.17 -9.04 1.44
N ALA A 151 9.79 -8.39 0.46
CA ALA A 151 11.17 -7.90 0.54
C ALA A 151 11.34 -6.81 1.62
N PHE A 152 10.38 -5.89 1.72
CA PHE A 152 10.36 -4.86 2.74
C PHE A 152 10.34 -5.47 4.16
N ARG A 153 9.44 -6.43 4.43
CA ARG A 153 9.33 -7.12 5.72
C ARG A 153 10.58 -7.91 6.06
N GLU A 154 11.16 -8.61 5.10
CA GLU A 154 12.42 -9.32 5.33
C GLU A 154 13.55 -8.35 5.74
N THR A 155 13.62 -7.18 5.11
CA THR A 155 14.57 -6.13 5.45
C THR A 155 14.30 -5.58 6.86
N GLN A 156 13.05 -5.33 7.21
CA GLN A 156 12.65 -4.85 8.54
C GLN A 156 12.94 -5.91 9.62
N ARG A 157 12.70 -7.19 9.33
CA ARG A 157 13.03 -8.30 10.23
C ARG A 157 14.52 -8.35 10.53
N LYS A 158 15.37 -8.24 9.51
CA LYS A 158 16.84 -8.20 9.66
C LYS A 158 17.31 -7.01 10.48
N ARG A 159 16.65 -5.87 10.39
CA ARG A 159 16.96 -4.67 11.17
C ARG A 159 16.41 -4.69 12.60
N GLY A 160 15.66 -5.70 13.00
CA GLY A 160 15.01 -5.78 14.31
C GLY A 160 13.95 -4.70 14.55
N ALA A 161 13.43 -4.09 13.47
CA ALA A 161 12.55 -2.94 13.53
C ALA A 161 11.06 -3.28 13.71
N TYR A 162 10.70 -4.58 13.74
CA TYR A 162 9.31 -5.00 13.93
C TYR A 162 8.91 -4.96 15.41
N PRO A 163 7.89 -4.17 15.78
CA PRO A 163 7.52 -3.96 17.19
C PRO A 163 7.02 -5.22 17.92
N LEU A 164 6.58 -6.24 17.16
CA LEU A 164 6.03 -7.47 17.76
C LEU A 164 7.09 -8.40 18.34
N SER A 165 8.34 -8.31 17.91
CA SER A 165 9.41 -9.16 18.45
C SER A 165 9.86 -8.74 19.86
N LYS A 166 9.57 -7.52 20.28
CA LYS A 166 9.94 -6.99 21.61
C LYS A 166 8.87 -7.15 22.69
N ARG A 167 7.61 -7.42 22.31
CA ARG A 167 6.51 -7.59 23.29
C ARG A 167 6.39 -8.98 23.88
N SER A 168 6.98 -10.01 23.29
CA SER A 168 6.94 -11.38 23.82
C SER A 168 7.83 -11.58 25.06
N ALA A 169 8.73 -10.63 25.37
CA ALA A 169 9.64 -10.76 26.51
C ALA A 169 9.17 -10.02 27.79
N ALA A 170 8.07 -9.30 27.75
CA ALA A 170 7.58 -8.51 28.89
C ALA A 170 6.07 -8.65 29.08
N ALA A 171 5.57 -9.89 29.23
CA ALA A 171 4.26 -10.11 29.84
C ALA A 171 4.45 -9.98 31.35
N PRO A 172 3.76 -9.05 32.07
CA PRO A 172 3.78 -9.02 33.51
C PRO A 172 3.14 -10.32 34.04
N PRO A 173 3.64 -10.89 35.15
CA PRO A 173 2.98 -12.00 35.80
C PRO A 173 1.59 -11.56 36.28
N LEU A 174 0.59 -12.43 36.05
CA LEU A 174 -0.77 -12.29 36.57
C LEU A 174 -0.78 -12.39 38.08
#